data_c3047d6d0aae28b3fe03a904dddf5b63
#
_entry.id   c3047d6d0aae28b3fe03a904dddf5b63
#
_cell.length_a   1.000
_cell.length_b   1.000
_cell.length_c   1.000
_cell.angle_alpha   90.00
_cell.angle_beta   90.00
_cell.angle_gamma   90.00
#
_symmetry.space_group_name_H-M   'P 1'
#
loop_
_entity.id
_entity.type
_entity.pdbx_description
1 polymer ?
#
loop_
_entity_poly.entity_id
_entity_poly.type
_entity_poly.pdbx_seq_one_letter_code
_entity_poly.pdbx_strand_id
1 'polypeptide(L)'
;MKMFLISDNVDTQTGMRLAGVEGVVVHEREELYDTLQKTLADKEIGIILLTEKFGKEFPDILEDVRLNHKLPLLIEIPARHGTE
;
A
#
# COMPACT_ATOMS: atom_id res chain seq x y z
N MET A 1 -8.79 -1.00 14.54
CA MET A 1 -7.62 -0.83 13.68
C MET A 1 -7.99 -1.21 12.25
N LYS A 2 -7.77 -0.32 11.31
CA LYS A 2 -8.17 -0.53 9.93
C LYS A 2 -7.00 -0.95 9.06
N MET A 3 -7.31 -1.65 7.98
CA MET A 3 -6.34 -1.94 6.93
C MET A 3 -6.62 -1.05 5.74
N PHE A 4 -5.58 -0.62 5.06
CA PHE A 4 -5.71 0.19 3.87
C PHE A 4 -4.81 -0.36 2.78
N LEU A 5 -5.32 -0.47 1.57
CA LEU A 5 -4.57 -1.04 0.44
C LEU A 5 -4.08 0.04 -0.50
N ILE A 6 -2.83 -0.07 -0.90
CA ILE A 6 -2.29 0.75 -1.98
C ILE A 6 -1.84 -0.23 -3.06
N SER A 7 -2.50 -0.19 -4.20
CA SER A 7 -2.30 -1.18 -5.25
C SER A 7 -1.83 -0.54 -6.53
N ASP A 8 -1.07 -1.31 -7.32
CA ASP A 8 -0.67 -0.87 -8.64
C ASP A 8 -1.64 -1.37 -9.72
N ASN A 9 -2.65 -2.15 -9.32
CA ASN A 9 -3.62 -2.64 -10.29
C ASN A 9 -5.03 -2.65 -9.73
N VAL A 10 -5.98 -2.49 -10.64
CA VAL A 10 -7.39 -2.39 -10.31
C VAL A 10 -7.94 -3.72 -9.79
N ASP A 11 -7.48 -4.83 -10.34
CA ASP A 11 -8.01 -6.13 -9.96
C ASP A 11 -7.77 -6.43 -8.49
N THR A 12 -6.56 -6.17 -8.00
CA THR A 12 -6.25 -6.38 -6.60
C THR A 12 -7.09 -5.47 -5.72
N GLN A 13 -7.22 -4.21 -6.12
CA GLN A 13 -8.00 -3.25 -5.34
C GLN A 13 -9.47 -3.66 -5.28
N THR A 14 -10.02 -4.11 -6.41
CA THR A 14 -11.41 -4.55 -6.46
C THR A 14 -11.63 -5.78 -5.58
N GLY A 15 -10.73 -6.75 -5.66
CA GLY A 15 -10.84 -7.96 -4.86
C GLY A 15 -10.80 -7.68 -3.37
N MET A 16 -9.90 -6.81 -2.96
CA MET A 16 -9.78 -6.48 -1.55
C MET A 16 -10.97 -5.66 -1.06
N ARG A 17 -11.51 -4.81 -1.93
CA ARG A 17 -12.68 -4.03 -1.58
C ARG A 17 -13.88 -4.93 -1.32
N LEU A 18 -14.02 -5.99 -2.11
CA LEU A 18 -15.09 -6.97 -1.88
C LEU A 18 -14.94 -7.64 -0.52
N ALA A 19 -13.73 -7.73 -0.03
CA ALA A 19 -13.45 -8.29 1.29
C ALA A 19 -13.54 -7.23 2.40
N GLY A 20 -13.92 -6.01 2.06
CA GLY A 20 -14.09 -4.96 3.06
C GLY A 20 -12.87 -4.10 3.32
N VAL A 21 -11.84 -4.22 2.50
CA VAL A 21 -10.63 -3.43 2.66
C VAL A 21 -10.65 -2.24 1.71
N GLU A 22 -10.60 -1.05 2.26
CA GLU A 22 -10.55 0.17 1.45
C GLU A 22 -9.17 0.33 0.84
N GLY A 23 -9.12 0.95 -0.33
CA GLY A 23 -7.83 1.16 -0.95
C GLY A 23 -7.89 2.05 -2.16
N VAL A 24 -6.72 2.29 -2.71
CA VAL A 24 -6.56 3.14 -3.90
C VAL A 24 -5.61 2.47 -4.87
N VAL A 25 -5.67 2.91 -6.12
CA VAL A 25 -4.74 2.46 -7.16
C VAL A 25 -3.83 3.63 -7.50
N VAL A 26 -2.53 3.42 -7.42
CA VAL A 26 -1.55 4.45 -7.80
C VAL A 26 -0.50 3.80 -8.67
N HIS A 27 0.16 4.59 -9.51
CA HIS A 27 1.18 4.07 -10.41
C HIS A 27 2.50 4.83 -10.30
N GLU A 28 2.42 6.13 -10.07
CA GLU A 28 3.60 6.98 -10.09
C GLU A 28 4.20 7.16 -8.70
N ARG A 29 5.49 7.42 -8.68
CA ARG A 29 6.21 7.63 -7.42
C ARG A 29 5.56 8.72 -6.57
N GLU A 30 5.20 9.81 -7.21
CA GLU A 30 4.63 10.95 -6.50
C GLU A 30 3.28 10.61 -5.90
N GLU A 31 2.47 9.87 -6.65
CA GLU A 31 1.17 9.41 -6.14
C GLU A 31 1.34 8.51 -4.93
N LEU A 32 2.31 7.61 -5.01
CA LEU A 32 2.57 6.70 -3.91
C LEU A 32 3.00 7.47 -2.66
N TYR A 33 3.93 8.41 -2.85
CA TYR A 33 4.41 9.19 -1.72
C TYR A 33 3.28 9.98 -1.07
N ASP A 34 2.49 10.67 -1.86
CA ASP A 34 1.38 11.47 -1.34
C ASP A 34 0.36 10.61 -0.62
N THR A 35 0.04 9.46 -1.21
CA THR A 35 -0.92 8.53 -0.62
C THR A 35 -0.41 8.01 0.72
N LEU A 36 0.86 7.66 0.77
CA LEU A 36 1.46 7.19 2.02
C LEU A 36 1.41 8.26 3.10
N GLN A 37 1.70 9.51 2.74
CA GLN A 37 1.66 10.58 3.72
C GLN A 37 0.26 10.76 4.30
N LYS A 38 -0.76 10.71 3.45
CA LYS A 38 -2.13 10.83 3.91
C LYS A 38 -2.54 9.65 4.78
N THR A 39 -2.11 8.46 4.38
CA THR A 39 -2.45 7.24 5.11
C THR A 39 -1.76 7.21 6.47
N LEU A 40 -0.51 7.65 6.52
CA LEU A 40 0.22 7.70 7.79
C LEU A 40 -0.38 8.71 8.75
N ALA A 41 -1.04 9.73 8.23
CA ALA A 41 -1.68 10.73 9.08
C ALA A 41 -2.99 10.23 9.68
N ASP A 42 -3.56 9.16 9.16
CA ASP A 42 -4.82 8.61 9.65
C ASP A 42 -4.51 7.59 10.75
N LYS A 43 -4.79 7.97 11.97
CA LYS A 43 -4.43 7.15 13.13
C LYS A 43 -5.26 5.88 13.27
N GLU A 44 -6.35 5.78 12.53
CA GLU A 44 -7.17 4.57 12.57
C GLU A 44 -6.58 3.44 11.75
N ILE A 45 -5.71 3.75 10.82
CA ILE A 45 -5.10 2.74 9.97
C ILE A 45 -3.90 2.13 10.68
N GLY A 46 -3.97 0.83 10.92
CA GLY A 46 -2.89 0.12 11.58
C GLY A 46 -2.07 -0.76 10.67
N ILE A 47 -2.60 -1.05 9.50
CA ILE A 47 -1.90 -1.90 8.52
C ILE A 47 -2.07 -1.30 7.14
N ILE A 48 -0.97 -1.14 6.43
CA ILE A 48 -0.97 -0.72 5.03
C ILE A 48 -0.54 -1.92 4.20
N LEU A 49 -1.41 -2.35 3.30
CA LEU A 49 -1.09 -3.41 2.36
C LEU A 49 -0.64 -2.76 1.06
N LEU A 50 0.49 -3.22 0.53
CA LEU A 50 1.03 -2.69 -0.72
C LEU A 50 1.28 -3.83 -1.66
N THR A 51 0.94 -3.65 -2.94
CA THR A 51 1.34 -4.66 -3.90
C THR A 51 2.85 -4.65 -4.05
N GLU A 52 3.43 -5.83 -4.27
CA GLU A 52 4.89 -6.00 -4.20
C GLU A 52 5.66 -5.15 -5.21
N LYS A 53 5.00 -4.70 -6.26
CA LYS A 53 5.65 -3.88 -7.27
C LYS A 53 6.25 -2.60 -6.67
N PHE A 54 5.57 -2.02 -5.69
CA PHE A 54 6.09 -0.79 -5.06
C PHE A 54 7.39 -1.04 -4.30
N GLY A 55 7.52 -2.22 -3.70
CA GLY A 55 8.76 -2.57 -3.03
C GLY A 55 9.91 -2.77 -3.99
N LYS A 56 9.60 -3.17 -5.22
CA LYS A 56 10.62 -3.36 -6.23
C LYS A 56 11.01 -2.05 -6.91
N GLU A 57 10.02 -1.21 -7.17
CA GLU A 57 10.27 0.05 -7.89
C GLU A 57 10.67 1.21 -6.99
N PHE A 58 10.13 1.24 -5.78
CA PHE A 58 10.36 2.36 -4.88
C PHE A 58 10.77 1.89 -3.48
N PRO A 59 11.82 1.08 -3.39
CA PRO A 59 12.21 0.54 -2.08
C PRO A 59 12.62 1.61 -1.10
N ASP A 60 13.16 2.74 -1.59
CA ASP A 60 13.58 3.82 -0.72
C ASP A 60 12.41 4.45 0.03
N ILE A 61 11.27 4.57 -0.64
CA ILE A 61 10.08 5.15 0.00
C ILE A 61 9.58 4.22 1.11
N LEU A 62 9.50 2.94 0.81
CA LEU A 62 9.02 1.97 1.79
C LEU A 62 9.95 1.86 2.98
N GLU A 63 11.25 1.88 2.72
CA GLU A 63 12.23 1.80 3.79
C GLU A 63 12.14 3.02 4.71
N ASP A 64 11.97 4.19 4.12
CA ASP A 64 11.84 5.41 4.90
C ASP A 64 10.64 5.34 5.85
N VAL A 65 9.52 4.82 5.35
CA VAL A 65 8.34 4.68 6.19
C VAL A 65 8.60 3.70 7.33
N ARG A 66 9.22 2.55 7.02
CA ARG A 66 9.49 1.55 8.04
C ARG A 66 10.44 2.04 9.12
N LEU A 67 11.42 2.84 8.72
CA LEU A 67 12.40 3.35 9.69
C LEU A 67 11.82 4.43 10.59
N ASN A 68 10.90 5.22 10.06
CA ASN A 68 10.41 6.39 10.79
C ASN A 68 9.06 6.18 11.46
N HIS A 69 8.40 5.06 11.21
CA HIS A 69 7.07 4.81 11.76
C HIS A 69 6.95 3.37 12.23
N LYS A 70 6.61 3.19 13.50
CA LYS A 70 6.35 1.84 14.00
C LYS A 70 5.00 1.34 13.55
N LEU A 71 4.04 2.22 13.49
CA LEU A 71 2.72 1.91 12.99
C LEU A 71 2.34 2.99 12.00
N PRO A 72 1.58 2.65 10.99
CA PRO A 72 1.04 1.33 10.67
C PRO A 72 2.09 0.37 10.13
N LEU A 73 1.78 -0.92 10.21
CA LEU A 73 2.64 -1.94 9.62
C LEU A 73 2.52 -1.89 8.10
N LEU A 74 3.65 -2.03 7.44
CA LEU A 74 3.69 -2.10 5.99
C LEU A 74 3.86 -3.54 5.57
N ILE A 75 2.89 -4.08 4.85
CA ILE A 75 2.93 -5.47 4.40
C ILE A 75 2.80 -5.52 2.89
N GLU A 76 3.76 -6.16 2.25
CA GLU A 76 3.73 -6.32 0.78
C GLU A 76 2.96 -7.58 0.43
N ILE A 77 2.08 -7.48 -0.55
CA ILE A 77 1.32 -8.62 -1.02
C ILE A 77 1.64 -8.87 -2.49
N PRO A 78 1.56 -10.14 -2.90
CA PRO A 78 1.92 -10.47 -4.28
C PRO A 78 0.93 -9.88 -5.28
N ALA A 79 1.44 -9.53 -6.44
CA ALA A 79 0.61 -9.05 -7.52
C ALA A 79 -0.01 -10.23 -8.24
N ARG A 80 -1.32 -10.14 -8.48
CA ARG A 80 -2.01 -11.26 -9.09
C ARG A 80 -1.58 -11.51 -10.53
N HIS A 81 -1.32 -10.44 -11.24
CA HIS A 81 -1.04 -10.59 -12.64
C HIS A 81 0.42 -10.91 -12.90
N GLY A 82 1.22 -11.04 -11.91
CA GLY A 82 2.64 -11.26 -12.12
C GLY A 82 3.05 -12.68 -12.30
N THR A 83 2.14 -13.56 -12.33
CA THR A 83 2.52 -14.94 -12.35
C THR A 83 2.71 -15.49 -13.67
N GLU A 84 2.40 -15.12 -14.42
CA GLU A 84 2.52 -15.84 -15.50
C GLU A 84 3.41 -15.83 -16.12
#